data_97aecf4c558ca8265867a0606e167b9e
#
_entry.id   97aecf4c558ca8265867a0606e167b9e
#
_cell.length_a   1.000
_cell.length_b   1.000
_cell.length_c   1.000
_cell.angle_alpha   90.00
_cell.angle_beta   90.00
_cell.angle_gamma   90.00
#
_symmetry.space_group_name_H-M   'P 1'
#
loop_
_entity.id
_entity.type
_entity.pdbx_description
1 polymer ?
#
loop_
_entity_poly.entity_id
_entity_poly.type
_entity_poly.pdbx_seq_one_letter_code
_entity_poly.pdbx_strand_id
1 'polypeptide(L)'
;MVVSPHFDDVPLSLGQSLLDGVLSSREVSVRVVFGRTNWSTRLHPTRRRAPLVTAWRRVEEAVAARRFGYRVRSEAFEEVILRRGSLDASEFRGDAVPSADPLYGPVRCRLRQWEAMADELWVPAGLGRHVDHRIVAWAAAELVRAGASGVRFYEDRPYASYLDEAALAEELDELGLDLVPEDVSGPIRESTQALVGRCYRSQMDPYFREAQRHDRESGRPERVWRPVTPEGRAGSR
;
A
#
# COMPACT_ATOMS: atom_id res chain seq x y z
N MET A 1 -9.61 9.00 -1.43
CA MET A 1 -8.18 9.18 -1.04
C MET A 1 -7.51 7.82 -0.99
N VAL A 2 -6.22 7.70 -1.40
CA VAL A 2 -5.46 6.45 -1.31
C VAL A 2 -4.26 6.66 -0.39
N VAL A 3 -4.06 5.76 0.57
CA VAL A 3 -2.94 5.78 1.51
C VAL A 3 -1.86 4.83 1.03
N SER A 4 -0.65 5.33 0.86
CA SER A 4 0.54 4.58 0.45
C SER A 4 1.48 4.47 1.64
N PRO A 5 1.84 3.28 2.12
CA PRO A 5 2.90 3.16 3.11
C PRO A 5 4.19 3.84 2.64
N HIS A 6 4.69 3.49 1.47
CA HIS A 6 5.89 4.06 0.85
C HIS A 6 5.58 4.75 -0.48
N PHE A 7 6.59 5.27 -1.17
CA PHE A 7 6.40 6.08 -2.37
C PHE A 7 5.92 5.31 -3.62
N ASP A 8 6.06 4.00 -3.68
CA ASP A 8 5.80 3.17 -4.87
C ASP A 8 4.58 2.24 -4.73
N ASP A 9 4.05 2.05 -3.52
CA ASP A 9 3.02 1.03 -3.24
C ASP A 9 1.74 1.23 -4.06
N VAL A 10 1.25 2.48 -4.20
CA VAL A 10 0.00 2.74 -4.94
C VAL A 10 0.13 2.41 -6.42
N PRO A 11 1.15 2.87 -7.17
CA PRO A 11 1.34 2.46 -8.55
C PRO A 11 1.68 0.97 -8.74
N LEU A 12 2.31 0.32 -7.77
CA LEU A 12 2.53 -1.13 -7.80
C LEU A 12 1.24 -1.92 -7.64
N SER A 13 0.34 -1.46 -6.76
CA SER A 13 -0.87 -2.19 -6.34
C SER A 13 -2.12 -1.80 -7.13
N LEU A 14 -2.21 -0.54 -7.61
CA LEU A 14 -3.41 0.05 -8.23
C LEU A 14 -3.10 0.79 -9.54
N GLY A 15 -1.92 0.58 -10.12
CA GLY A 15 -1.48 1.31 -11.32
C GLY A 15 -2.34 1.06 -12.54
N GLN A 16 -2.86 -0.17 -12.70
CA GLN A 16 -3.77 -0.51 -13.80
C GLN A 16 -5.12 0.18 -13.62
N SER A 17 -5.69 0.16 -12.42
CA SER A 17 -6.96 0.82 -12.07
C SER A 17 -6.90 2.34 -12.26
N LEU A 18 -5.75 2.94 -11.93
CA LEU A 18 -5.50 4.36 -12.17
C LEU A 18 -5.48 4.68 -13.67
N LEU A 19 -4.79 3.88 -14.49
CA LEU A 19 -4.69 4.09 -15.94
C LEU A 19 -6.01 3.77 -16.68
N ASP A 20 -6.80 2.82 -16.19
CA ASP A 20 -8.10 2.47 -16.75
C ASP A 20 -9.20 3.44 -16.35
N GLY A 21 -8.89 4.39 -15.47
CA GLY A 21 -9.84 5.41 -15.06
C GLY A 21 -10.87 4.95 -14.03
N VAL A 22 -10.74 3.76 -13.46
CA VAL A 22 -11.65 3.25 -12.42
C VAL A 22 -11.64 4.16 -11.19
N LEU A 23 -10.46 4.67 -10.84
CA LEU A 23 -10.28 5.66 -9.77
C LEU A 23 -10.40 7.11 -10.27
N SER A 24 -10.35 7.37 -11.59
CA SER A 24 -10.23 8.72 -12.17
C SER A 24 -11.55 9.47 -12.34
N SER A 25 -12.71 8.85 -12.15
CA SER A 25 -13.99 9.58 -12.06
C SER A 25 -14.04 10.52 -10.86
N ARG A 26 -13.03 10.45 -9.98
CA ARG A 26 -12.85 11.22 -8.77
C ARG A 26 -11.43 11.77 -8.71
N GLU A 27 -11.24 12.90 -8.07
CA GLU A 27 -9.91 13.45 -7.84
C GLU A 27 -9.11 12.56 -6.89
N VAL A 28 -8.18 11.76 -7.44
CA VAL A 28 -7.35 10.85 -6.64
C VAL A 28 -6.26 11.64 -5.91
N SER A 29 -6.26 11.54 -4.58
CA SER A 29 -5.22 12.09 -3.71
C SER A 29 -4.51 10.95 -2.98
N VAL A 30 -3.20 10.84 -3.19
CA VAL A 30 -2.34 9.84 -2.53
C VAL A 30 -1.65 10.47 -1.31
N ARG A 31 -1.64 9.75 -0.20
CA ARG A 31 -0.95 10.10 1.05
C ARG A 31 0.13 9.08 1.35
N VAL A 32 1.39 9.46 1.17
CA VAL A 32 2.52 8.61 1.54
C VAL A 32 2.79 8.78 3.04
N VAL A 33 2.71 7.68 3.79
CA VAL A 33 2.83 7.68 5.26
C VAL A 33 4.29 7.79 5.68
N PHE A 34 5.11 6.80 5.30
CA PHE A 34 6.51 6.73 5.68
C PHE A 34 7.38 7.40 4.61
N GLY A 35 7.26 8.73 4.53
CA GLY A 35 7.91 9.55 3.50
C GLY A 35 9.37 9.92 3.80
N ARG A 36 10.01 9.33 4.83
CA ARG A 36 11.46 9.41 5.10
C ARG A 36 12.09 8.04 5.01
N THR A 37 13.01 7.88 4.06
CA THR A 37 13.62 6.60 3.73
C THR A 37 15.12 6.73 3.46
N ASN A 38 15.86 5.65 3.69
CA ASN A 38 17.24 5.48 3.23
C ASN A 38 17.36 4.28 2.27
N TRP A 39 16.24 3.63 1.92
CA TRP A 39 16.23 2.45 1.07
C TRP A 39 16.25 2.78 -0.42
N SER A 40 17.15 2.15 -1.14
CA SER A 40 17.27 2.20 -2.59
C SER A 40 18.13 1.02 -3.07
N THR A 41 17.81 0.45 -4.22
CA THR A 41 18.62 -0.62 -4.84
C THR A 41 19.98 -0.12 -5.37
N ARG A 42 20.21 1.19 -5.37
CA ARG A 42 21.39 1.84 -5.95
C ARG A 42 22.42 2.30 -4.92
N LEU A 43 21.99 2.52 -3.69
CA LEU A 43 22.84 3.07 -2.64
C LEU A 43 22.72 2.22 -1.38
N HIS A 44 23.84 1.85 -0.77
CA HIS A 44 23.81 1.18 0.52
C HIS A 44 23.09 2.06 1.55
N PRO A 45 22.05 1.56 2.23
CA PRO A 45 21.23 2.36 3.14
C PRO A 45 22.01 2.73 4.41
N THR A 46 22.10 4.04 4.66
CA THR A 46 22.65 4.60 5.88
C THR A 46 21.82 5.80 6.32
N ARG A 47 21.76 6.10 7.62
CA ARG A 47 21.05 7.30 8.13
C ARG A 47 21.55 8.60 7.47
N ARG A 48 22.85 8.70 7.16
CA ARG A 48 23.44 9.88 6.51
C ARG A 48 22.90 10.10 5.09
N ARG A 49 22.51 9.04 4.40
CA ARG A 49 21.97 9.11 3.04
C ARG A 49 20.47 9.30 2.99
N ALA A 50 19.77 9.21 4.14
CA ALA A 50 18.31 9.34 4.18
C ALA A 50 17.78 10.64 3.53
N PRO A 51 18.37 11.83 3.72
CA PRO A 51 17.90 13.02 3.03
C PRO A 51 17.99 12.92 1.50
N LEU A 52 19.11 12.39 0.99
CA LEU A 52 19.35 12.22 -0.45
C LEU A 52 18.38 11.19 -1.04
N VAL A 53 18.27 10.02 -0.42
CA VAL A 53 17.40 8.93 -0.89
C VAL A 53 15.94 9.37 -0.82
N THR A 54 15.51 10.02 0.28
CA THR A 54 14.17 10.58 0.40
C THR A 54 13.86 11.59 -0.70
N ALA A 55 14.79 12.50 -0.99
CA ALA A 55 14.60 13.48 -2.08
C ALA A 55 14.48 12.79 -3.44
N TRP A 56 15.30 11.79 -3.70
CA TRP A 56 15.22 11.00 -4.93
C TRP A 56 13.86 10.30 -5.07
N ARG A 57 13.43 9.56 -4.03
CA ARG A 57 12.14 8.87 -4.01
C ARG A 57 10.95 9.83 -4.21
N ARG A 58 11.01 11.03 -3.63
CA ARG A 58 10.01 12.08 -3.88
C ARG A 58 9.95 12.53 -5.33
N VAL A 59 11.09 12.60 -6.02
CA VAL A 59 11.12 12.93 -7.46
C VAL A 59 10.50 11.79 -8.28
N GLU A 60 10.85 10.54 -7.99
CA GLU A 60 10.25 9.37 -8.65
C GLU A 60 8.73 9.37 -8.45
N GLU A 61 8.26 9.61 -7.23
CA GLU A 61 6.84 9.70 -6.90
C GLU A 61 6.14 10.86 -7.63
N ALA A 62 6.77 12.03 -7.71
CA ALA A 62 6.21 13.16 -8.44
C ALA A 62 6.07 12.89 -9.95
N VAL A 63 7.00 12.11 -10.52
CA VAL A 63 6.91 11.64 -11.92
C VAL A 63 5.78 10.62 -12.06
N ALA A 64 5.67 9.66 -11.15
CA ALA A 64 4.58 8.69 -11.14
C ALA A 64 3.22 9.36 -11.01
N ALA A 65 3.07 10.27 -10.07
CA ALA A 65 1.82 11.02 -9.85
C ALA A 65 1.32 11.69 -11.13
N ARG A 66 2.22 12.31 -11.91
CA ARG A 66 1.87 12.91 -13.21
C ARG A 66 1.47 11.87 -14.26
N ARG A 67 2.11 10.69 -14.25
CA ARG A 67 1.89 9.64 -15.25
C ARG A 67 0.62 8.84 -14.98
N PHE A 68 0.28 8.64 -13.72
CA PHE A 68 -0.89 7.89 -13.27
C PHE A 68 -2.10 8.80 -12.94
N GLY A 69 -1.95 10.12 -13.00
CA GLY A 69 -3.06 11.07 -12.88
C GLY A 69 -3.56 11.32 -11.45
N TYR A 70 -2.67 11.32 -10.46
CA TYR A 70 -3.05 11.61 -9.07
C TYR A 70 -2.25 12.77 -8.46
N ARG A 71 -2.76 13.32 -7.35
CA ARG A 71 -2.02 14.27 -6.52
C ARG A 71 -1.37 13.54 -5.35
N VAL A 72 -0.15 13.91 -4.98
CA VAL A 72 0.56 13.25 -3.88
C VAL A 72 0.99 14.24 -2.80
N ARG A 73 0.91 13.82 -1.54
CA ARG A 73 1.54 14.45 -0.38
C ARG A 73 2.16 13.36 0.50
N SER A 74 3.31 13.65 1.11
CA SER A 74 3.99 12.72 2.01
C SER A 74 4.09 13.27 3.42
N GLU A 75 3.86 12.39 4.40
CA GLU A 75 4.19 12.63 5.79
C GLU A 75 5.70 12.44 6.01
N ALA A 76 6.18 12.83 7.19
CA ALA A 76 7.61 12.76 7.53
C ALA A 76 7.94 11.58 8.45
N PHE A 77 7.09 10.55 8.52
CA PHE A 77 7.42 9.35 9.31
C PHE A 77 8.56 8.58 8.65
N GLU A 78 9.45 8.05 9.49
CA GLU A 78 10.56 7.21 9.03
C GLU A 78 10.05 5.79 8.72
N GLU A 79 10.43 5.24 7.56
CA GLU A 79 10.16 3.84 7.27
C GLU A 79 10.96 2.92 8.22
N VAL A 80 10.53 1.67 8.37
CA VAL A 80 11.05 0.74 9.36
C VAL A 80 12.55 0.50 9.24
N ILE A 81 13.10 0.40 8.03
CA ILE A 81 14.54 0.24 7.78
C ILE A 81 15.35 1.43 8.34
N LEU A 82 14.84 2.63 8.16
CA LEU A 82 15.48 3.84 8.69
C LEU A 82 15.33 3.94 10.22
N ARG A 83 14.14 3.66 10.78
CA ARG A 83 13.88 3.76 12.24
C ARG A 83 14.62 2.70 13.04
N ARG A 84 14.67 1.46 12.54
CA ARG A 84 15.36 0.35 13.22
C ARG A 84 16.83 0.28 12.88
N GLY A 85 17.24 0.84 11.73
CA GLY A 85 18.63 0.84 11.27
C GLY A 85 19.13 -0.54 10.84
N SER A 86 18.23 -1.46 10.49
CA SER A 86 18.52 -2.82 10.10
C SER A 86 17.99 -3.12 8.70
N LEU A 87 18.70 -4.00 7.97
CA LEU A 87 18.28 -4.60 6.69
C LEU A 87 17.88 -6.06 6.86
N ASP A 88 17.86 -6.57 8.06
CA ASP A 88 17.40 -7.93 8.34
C ASP A 88 15.90 -8.01 8.04
N ALA A 89 15.51 -8.97 7.19
CA ALA A 89 14.12 -9.17 6.81
C ALA A 89 13.22 -9.44 8.02
N SER A 90 13.72 -10.10 9.06
CA SER A 90 12.99 -10.33 10.31
C SER A 90 12.66 -9.05 11.08
N GLU A 91 13.39 -7.97 10.83
CA GLU A 91 13.16 -6.67 11.47
C GLU A 91 12.05 -5.86 10.79
N PHE A 92 11.86 -5.99 9.49
CA PHE A 92 10.85 -5.23 8.75
C PHE A 92 9.72 -6.08 8.20
N ARG A 93 9.82 -7.41 8.30
CA ARG A 93 8.74 -8.37 8.00
C ARG A 93 8.62 -9.35 9.17
N GLY A 94 7.42 -9.74 9.52
CA GLY A 94 7.21 -10.73 10.59
C GLY A 94 5.95 -10.49 11.42
N ASP A 95 5.85 -11.24 12.52
CA ASP A 95 4.65 -11.32 13.36
C ASP A 95 4.57 -10.23 14.44
N ALA A 96 5.44 -9.23 14.39
CA ALA A 96 5.39 -8.12 15.33
C ALA A 96 3.99 -7.48 15.37
N VAL A 97 3.45 -7.30 16.57
CA VAL A 97 2.13 -6.68 16.76
C VAL A 97 2.20 -5.20 16.36
N PRO A 98 1.46 -4.75 15.33
CA PRO A 98 1.57 -3.38 14.82
C PRO A 98 1.33 -2.30 15.86
N SER A 99 0.42 -2.53 16.81
CA SER A 99 0.10 -1.58 17.88
C SER A 99 1.23 -1.36 18.90
N ALA A 100 2.24 -2.22 18.91
CA ALA A 100 3.45 -2.03 19.72
C ALA A 100 4.48 -1.09 19.07
N ASP A 101 4.36 -0.78 17.78
CA ASP A 101 5.27 0.15 17.11
C ASP A 101 4.99 1.59 17.55
N PRO A 102 6.05 2.39 17.89
CA PRO A 102 5.88 3.79 18.32
C PRO A 102 5.11 4.68 17.33
N LEU A 103 5.12 4.35 16.04
CA LEU A 103 4.42 5.11 15.01
C LEU A 103 2.95 4.72 14.85
N TYR A 104 2.48 3.63 15.48
CA TYR A 104 1.09 3.20 15.37
C TYR A 104 0.09 4.30 15.76
N GLY A 105 0.25 4.88 16.94
CA GLY A 105 -0.61 5.96 17.45
C GLY A 105 -0.63 7.19 16.53
N PRO A 106 0.52 7.76 16.16
CA PRO A 106 0.63 8.83 15.19
C PRO A 106 -0.02 8.53 13.84
N VAL A 107 0.23 7.35 13.25
CA VAL A 107 -0.38 6.93 11.97
C VAL A 107 -1.89 6.81 12.09
N ARG A 108 -2.39 6.18 13.14
CA ARG A 108 -3.83 6.08 13.42
C ARG A 108 -4.52 7.45 13.52
N CYS A 109 -3.85 8.41 14.16
CA CYS A 109 -4.36 9.78 14.25
C CYS A 109 -4.47 10.42 12.85
N ARG A 110 -3.48 10.21 11.97
CA ARG A 110 -3.52 10.69 10.59
C ARG A 110 -4.63 10.03 9.78
N LEU A 111 -4.80 8.72 9.89
CA LEU A 111 -5.86 8.00 9.17
C LEU A 111 -7.25 8.49 9.55
N ARG A 112 -7.52 8.77 10.84
CA ARG A 112 -8.78 9.39 11.27
C ARG A 112 -9.04 10.74 10.62
N GLN A 113 -8.00 11.58 10.53
CA GLN A 113 -8.11 12.89 9.88
C GLN A 113 -8.41 12.74 8.38
N TRP A 114 -7.77 11.77 7.72
CA TRP A 114 -7.96 11.55 6.28
C TRP A 114 -9.31 10.91 5.96
N GLU A 115 -9.76 9.99 6.79
CA GLU A 115 -11.09 9.37 6.66
C GLU A 115 -12.19 10.44 6.74
N ALA A 116 -12.11 11.34 7.71
CA ALA A 116 -13.07 12.45 7.85
C ALA A 116 -13.07 13.45 6.67
N MET A 117 -12.05 13.42 5.81
CA MET A 117 -11.89 14.34 4.67
C MET A 117 -12.14 13.67 3.31
N ALA A 118 -12.39 12.37 3.28
CA ALA A 118 -12.48 11.59 2.05
C ALA A 118 -13.82 10.86 1.95
N ASP A 119 -14.42 10.83 0.75
CA ASP A 119 -15.59 9.99 0.50
C ASP A 119 -15.27 8.50 0.63
N GLU A 120 -14.07 8.12 0.20
CA GLU A 120 -13.52 6.77 0.35
C GLU A 120 -12.05 6.86 0.72
N LEU A 121 -11.61 5.97 1.62
CA LEU A 121 -10.23 5.81 2.05
C LEU A 121 -9.73 4.42 1.65
N TRP A 122 -8.83 4.37 0.67
CA TRP A 122 -8.19 3.14 0.22
C TRP A 122 -6.85 3.00 0.93
N VAL A 123 -6.64 1.87 1.59
CA VAL A 123 -5.47 1.58 2.42
C VAL A 123 -4.85 0.24 2.03
N PRO A 124 -3.56 -0.01 2.32
CA PRO A 124 -2.99 -1.34 2.13
C PRO A 124 -3.70 -2.36 3.02
N ALA A 125 -3.79 -3.61 2.57
CA ALA A 125 -4.31 -4.71 3.38
C ALA A 125 -3.28 -5.24 4.41
N GLY A 126 -2.01 -4.88 4.27
CA GLY A 126 -0.92 -5.31 5.14
C GLY A 126 -0.34 -6.67 4.78
N LEU A 127 -0.58 -7.14 3.56
CA LEU A 127 -0.15 -8.44 3.07
C LEU A 127 1.38 -8.54 2.95
N GLY A 128 1.90 -9.76 3.15
CA GLY A 128 3.33 -10.04 3.13
C GLY A 128 4.07 -9.56 4.38
N ARG A 129 3.33 -9.19 5.42
CA ARG A 129 3.80 -8.92 6.79
C ARG A 129 4.83 -7.81 6.93
N HIS A 130 4.87 -6.86 5.97
CA HIS A 130 5.72 -5.68 6.13
C HIS A 130 5.20 -4.78 7.25
N VAL A 131 6.03 -4.47 8.24
CA VAL A 131 5.63 -3.74 9.46
C VAL A 131 4.91 -2.43 9.15
N ASP A 132 5.43 -1.62 8.24
CA ASP A 132 4.83 -0.32 7.89
C ASP A 132 3.45 -0.48 7.24
N HIS A 133 3.26 -1.48 6.38
CA HIS A 133 1.96 -1.80 5.76
C HIS A 133 0.95 -2.26 6.81
N ARG A 134 1.37 -3.17 7.70
CA ARG A 134 0.53 -3.66 8.81
C ARG A 134 0.11 -2.54 9.78
N ILE A 135 1.00 -1.59 10.09
CA ILE A 135 0.64 -0.42 10.90
C ILE A 135 -0.53 0.34 10.28
N VAL A 136 -0.49 0.61 8.97
CA VAL A 136 -1.56 1.31 8.26
C VAL A 136 -2.83 0.46 8.21
N ALA A 137 -2.73 -0.82 7.83
CA ALA A 137 -3.86 -1.74 7.71
C ALA A 137 -4.61 -1.91 9.04
N TRP A 138 -3.89 -2.18 10.13
CA TRP A 138 -4.48 -2.37 11.46
C TRP A 138 -5.12 -1.09 12.00
N ALA A 139 -4.47 0.06 11.81
CA ALA A 139 -5.04 1.34 12.21
C ALA A 139 -6.31 1.68 11.41
N ALA A 140 -6.37 1.31 10.13
CA ALA A 140 -7.57 1.45 9.30
C ALA A 140 -8.68 0.46 9.72
N ALA A 141 -8.32 -0.78 10.08
CA ALA A 141 -9.28 -1.75 10.61
C ALA A 141 -9.95 -1.27 11.91
N GLU A 142 -9.22 -0.52 12.76
CA GLU A 142 -9.83 0.16 13.92
C GLU A 142 -10.88 1.21 13.51
N LEU A 143 -10.66 1.96 12.42
CA LEU A 143 -11.65 2.92 11.92
C LEU A 143 -12.92 2.21 11.47
N VAL A 144 -12.78 1.07 10.76
CA VAL A 144 -13.93 0.25 10.34
C VAL A 144 -14.71 -0.25 11.56
N ARG A 145 -14.01 -0.80 12.57
CA ARG A 145 -14.66 -1.23 13.83
C ARG A 145 -15.33 -0.08 14.59
N ALA A 146 -14.85 1.15 14.39
CA ALA A 146 -15.46 2.36 14.94
C ALA A 146 -16.61 2.93 14.09
N GLY A 147 -16.99 2.25 12.98
CA GLY A 147 -18.13 2.61 12.15
C GLY A 147 -17.80 3.30 10.83
N ALA A 148 -16.53 3.43 10.44
CA ALA A 148 -16.17 3.97 9.13
C ALA A 148 -16.60 3.00 8.02
N SER A 149 -17.42 3.46 7.07
CA SER A 149 -17.99 2.62 5.99
C SER A 149 -17.26 2.76 4.65
N GLY A 150 -16.52 3.84 4.45
CA GLY A 150 -15.84 4.17 3.19
C GLY A 150 -14.42 3.62 3.06
N VAL A 151 -13.99 2.69 3.94
CA VAL A 151 -12.65 2.12 3.92
C VAL A 151 -12.58 0.92 3.00
N ARG A 152 -11.51 0.83 2.18
CA ARG A 152 -11.20 -0.30 1.31
C ARG A 152 -9.75 -0.70 1.48
N PHE A 153 -9.46 -2.01 1.46
CA PHE A 153 -8.12 -2.54 1.64
C PHE A 153 -7.61 -3.08 0.30
N TYR A 154 -6.58 -2.46 -0.28
CA TYR A 154 -5.99 -2.96 -1.53
C TYR A 154 -4.90 -4.01 -1.27
N GLU A 155 -4.74 -4.96 -2.19
CA GLU A 155 -3.67 -5.97 -2.12
C GLU A 155 -2.30 -5.32 -2.29
N ASP A 156 -1.42 -5.53 -1.32
CA ASP A 156 -0.07 -4.95 -1.27
C ASP A 156 0.86 -5.67 -2.25
N ARG A 157 1.15 -5.06 -3.38
CA ARG A 157 2.14 -5.60 -4.33
C ARG A 157 3.50 -4.95 -4.12
N PRO A 158 4.59 -5.74 -4.20
CA PRO A 158 4.69 -7.10 -4.75
C PRO A 158 4.42 -8.24 -3.77
N TYR A 159 4.09 -7.98 -2.53
CA TYR A 159 4.00 -9.02 -1.49
C TYR A 159 2.85 -10.01 -1.73
N ALA A 160 1.68 -9.51 -2.11
CA ALA A 160 0.52 -10.33 -2.44
C ALA A 160 0.69 -11.20 -3.69
N SER A 161 1.68 -10.88 -4.55
CA SER A 161 1.88 -11.58 -5.82
C SER A 161 2.13 -13.07 -5.67
N TYR A 162 2.71 -13.49 -4.54
CA TYR A 162 3.08 -14.89 -4.27
C TYR A 162 2.16 -15.59 -3.26
N LEU A 163 1.18 -14.89 -2.72
CA LEU A 163 0.21 -15.52 -1.81
C LEU A 163 -0.83 -16.29 -2.62
N ASP A 164 -1.07 -17.52 -2.24
CA ASP A 164 -2.26 -18.26 -2.70
C ASP A 164 -3.51 -17.78 -1.93
N GLU A 165 -4.69 -18.22 -2.36
CA GLU A 165 -5.95 -17.79 -1.76
C GLU A 165 -6.06 -18.14 -0.27
N ALA A 166 -5.44 -19.24 0.19
CA ALA A 166 -5.47 -19.63 1.59
C ALA A 166 -4.58 -18.75 2.46
N ALA A 167 -3.35 -18.49 2.01
CA ALA A 167 -2.42 -17.59 2.69
C ALA A 167 -2.94 -16.13 2.72
N LEU A 168 -3.57 -15.72 1.62
CA LEU A 168 -4.19 -14.40 1.52
C LEU A 168 -5.36 -14.26 2.50
N ALA A 169 -6.24 -15.28 2.60
CA ALA A 169 -7.32 -15.28 3.57
C ALA A 169 -6.80 -15.25 5.02
N GLU A 170 -5.77 -16.05 5.34
CA GLU A 170 -5.14 -16.05 6.67
C GLU A 170 -4.61 -14.67 7.07
N GLU A 171 -3.88 -13.98 6.17
CA GLU A 171 -3.35 -12.66 6.47
C GLU A 171 -4.45 -11.58 6.58
N LEU A 172 -5.54 -11.69 5.80
CA LEU A 172 -6.69 -10.78 5.90
C LEU A 172 -7.49 -10.98 7.19
N ASP A 173 -7.63 -12.24 7.65
CA ASP A 173 -8.32 -12.57 8.90
C ASP A 173 -7.66 -11.90 10.12
N GLU A 174 -6.35 -11.63 10.07
CA GLU A 174 -5.65 -10.88 11.11
C GLU A 174 -6.22 -9.47 11.34
N LEU A 175 -6.90 -8.88 10.35
CA LEU A 175 -7.58 -7.59 10.51
C LEU A 175 -8.82 -7.66 11.39
N GLY A 176 -9.37 -8.86 11.62
CA GLY A 176 -10.59 -9.07 12.41
C GLY A 176 -11.83 -8.40 11.80
N LEU A 177 -11.94 -8.42 10.48
CA LEU A 177 -13.01 -7.85 9.69
C LEU A 177 -13.59 -8.89 8.73
N ASP A 178 -14.91 -8.87 8.53
CA ASP A 178 -15.53 -9.58 7.43
C ASP A 178 -15.28 -8.80 6.14
N LEU A 179 -14.46 -9.34 5.25
CA LEU A 179 -14.03 -8.70 4.01
C LEU A 179 -14.55 -9.45 2.78
N VAL A 180 -14.98 -8.72 1.77
CA VAL A 180 -15.36 -9.28 0.46
C VAL A 180 -14.48 -8.70 -0.64
N PRO A 181 -13.98 -9.54 -1.58
CA PRO A 181 -13.13 -9.10 -2.66
C PRO A 181 -13.93 -8.33 -3.72
N GLU A 182 -13.26 -7.36 -4.35
CA GLU A 182 -13.76 -6.62 -5.50
C GLU A 182 -12.59 -6.38 -6.46
N ASP A 183 -12.68 -6.94 -7.67
CA ASP A 183 -11.68 -6.68 -8.70
C ASP A 183 -11.90 -5.27 -9.28
N VAL A 184 -10.86 -4.44 -9.22
CA VAL A 184 -10.91 -3.03 -9.64
C VAL A 184 -10.17 -2.75 -10.93
N SER A 185 -9.62 -3.79 -11.56
CA SER A 185 -9.07 -3.73 -12.91
C SER A 185 -9.31 -5.05 -13.64
N GLY A 186 -9.04 -5.09 -14.95
CA GLY A 186 -8.74 -6.33 -15.64
C GLY A 186 -7.32 -6.82 -15.34
N PRO A 187 -6.81 -7.83 -16.08
CA PRO A 187 -5.44 -8.30 -15.95
C PRO A 187 -4.42 -7.17 -16.12
N ILE A 188 -3.37 -7.19 -15.29
CA ILE A 188 -2.34 -6.14 -15.30
C ILE A 188 -1.56 -6.21 -16.61
N ARG A 189 -1.51 -5.09 -17.34
CA ARG A 189 -0.81 -4.99 -18.62
C ARG A 189 0.69 -4.80 -18.43
N GLU A 190 1.46 -5.36 -19.36
CA GLU A 190 2.92 -5.16 -19.41
C GLU A 190 3.31 -3.68 -19.51
N SER A 191 2.53 -2.89 -20.26
CA SER A 191 2.74 -1.45 -20.40
C SER A 191 2.63 -0.71 -19.06
N THR A 192 1.71 -1.12 -18.19
CA THR A 192 1.53 -0.58 -16.84
C THR A 192 2.74 -0.90 -15.96
N GLN A 193 3.17 -2.17 -15.93
CA GLN A 193 4.35 -2.59 -15.18
C GLN A 193 5.64 -1.92 -15.68
N ALA A 194 5.79 -1.79 -17.00
CA ALA A 194 6.91 -1.07 -17.59
C ALA A 194 6.90 0.42 -17.22
N LEU A 195 5.72 1.04 -17.10
CA LEU A 195 5.59 2.41 -16.64
C LEU A 195 6.01 2.57 -15.18
N VAL A 196 5.53 1.68 -14.29
CA VAL A 196 5.95 1.62 -12.88
C VAL A 196 7.47 1.50 -12.79
N GLY A 197 8.07 0.55 -13.51
CA GLY A 197 9.52 0.33 -13.51
C GLY A 197 10.33 1.52 -14.03
N ARG A 198 9.77 2.31 -14.94
CA ARG A 198 10.41 3.56 -15.40
C ARG A 198 10.31 4.68 -14.39
N CYS A 199 9.22 4.74 -13.63
CA CYS A 199 9.04 5.76 -12.59
C CYS A 199 9.92 5.50 -11.37
N TYR A 200 10.04 4.24 -10.92
CA TYR A 200 10.69 3.87 -9.66
C TYR A 200 11.99 3.08 -9.85
N ARG A 201 12.91 3.61 -10.64
CA ARG A 201 14.20 2.96 -10.96
C ARG A 201 15.05 2.63 -9.74
N SER A 202 14.90 3.37 -8.66
CA SER A 202 15.61 3.14 -7.41
C SER A 202 15.07 1.96 -6.59
N GLN A 203 13.93 1.39 -7.00
CA GLN A 203 13.22 0.33 -6.27
C GLN A 203 13.17 -0.99 -7.03
N MET A 204 13.30 -0.96 -8.35
CA MET A 204 13.16 -2.14 -9.20
C MET A 204 14.35 -3.09 -9.09
N ASP A 205 14.35 -3.94 -8.07
CA ASP A 205 15.24 -5.07 -7.90
C ASP A 205 14.73 -6.34 -8.64
N PRO A 206 15.46 -7.45 -8.61
CA PRO A 206 15.03 -8.71 -9.22
C PRO A 206 13.71 -9.25 -8.63
N TYR A 207 13.49 -9.10 -7.32
CA TYR A 207 12.27 -9.56 -6.64
C TYR A 207 11.02 -8.82 -7.14
N PHE A 208 11.08 -7.50 -7.23
CA PHE A 208 9.97 -6.69 -7.76
C PHE A 208 9.64 -7.03 -9.22
N ARG A 209 10.67 -7.23 -10.06
CA ARG A 209 10.48 -7.58 -11.48
C ARG A 209 9.87 -8.97 -11.64
N GLU A 210 10.29 -9.91 -10.82
CA GLU A 210 9.78 -11.28 -10.82
C GLU A 210 8.31 -11.30 -10.39
N ALA A 211 7.97 -10.59 -9.31
CA ALA A 211 6.60 -10.45 -8.84
C ALA A 211 5.67 -9.83 -9.90
N GLN A 212 6.12 -8.77 -10.55
CA GLN A 212 5.37 -8.16 -11.66
C GLN A 212 5.15 -9.14 -12.82
N ARG A 213 6.18 -9.94 -13.16
CA ARG A 213 6.03 -10.98 -14.19
C ARG A 213 5.02 -12.04 -13.77
N HIS A 214 5.11 -12.51 -12.53
CA HIS A 214 4.18 -13.50 -11.97
C HIS A 214 2.73 -13.02 -12.01
N ASP A 215 2.45 -11.79 -11.59
CA ASP A 215 1.11 -11.18 -11.65
C ASP A 215 0.55 -11.16 -13.07
N ARG A 216 1.38 -10.81 -14.06
CA ARG A 216 0.97 -10.78 -15.46
C ARG A 216 0.69 -12.18 -16.01
N GLU A 217 1.58 -13.14 -15.73
CA GLU A 217 1.46 -14.52 -16.22
C GLU A 217 0.25 -15.25 -15.60
N SER A 218 -0.05 -14.95 -14.34
CA SER A 218 -1.24 -15.48 -13.66
C SER A 218 -2.54 -14.79 -14.07
N GLY A 219 -2.47 -13.65 -14.79
CA GLY A 219 -3.63 -12.88 -15.19
C GLY A 219 -4.39 -12.23 -14.02
N ARG A 220 -3.74 -12.09 -12.86
CA ARG A 220 -4.38 -11.53 -11.66
C ARG A 220 -4.78 -10.07 -11.88
N PRO A 221 -6.03 -9.69 -11.56
CA PRO A 221 -6.47 -8.30 -11.53
C PRO A 221 -5.89 -7.57 -10.32
N GLU A 222 -6.00 -6.26 -10.31
CA GLU A 222 -5.87 -5.50 -9.06
C GLU A 222 -7.17 -5.65 -8.27
N ARG A 223 -7.05 -5.92 -6.99
CA ARG A 223 -8.17 -6.26 -6.11
C ARG A 223 -8.14 -5.41 -4.86
N VAL A 224 -9.34 -5.06 -4.41
CA VAL A 224 -9.57 -4.46 -3.09
C VAL A 224 -10.51 -5.33 -2.28
N TRP A 225 -10.46 -5.18 -0.98
CA TRP A 225 -11.29 -5.88 -0.02
C TRP A 225 -12.17 -4.87 0.70
N ARG A 226 -13.47 -5.09 0.64
CA ARG A 226 -14.46 -4.19 1.21
C ARG A 226 -15.05 -4.79 2.48
N PRO A 227 -15.08 -4.05 3.61
CA PRO A 227 -15.76 -4.50 4.81
C PRO A 227 -17.26 -4.73 4.57
N VAL A 228 -17.79 -5.83 5.09
CA VAL A 228 -19.23 -6.10 5.09
C VAL A 228 -19.87 -5.24 6.17
N THR A 229 -20.76 -4.34 5.77
CA THR A 229 -21.54 -3.55 6.73
C THR A 229 -22.68 -4.40 7.32
N PRO A 230 -23.09 -4.16 8.59
CA PRO A 230 -24.22 -4.89 9.20
C PRO A 230 -25.50 -4.88 8.38
N GLU A 231 -25.74 -3.81 7.62
CA GLU A 231 -26.89 -3.66 6.72
C GLU A 231 -26.86 -4.62 5.52
N GLY A 232 -25.65 -4.99 5.04
CA GLY A 232 -25.47 -5.96 3.95
C GLY A 232 -25.79 -7.41 4.34
N ARG A 233 -25.83 -7.75 5.63
CA ARG A 233 -26.23 -9.08 6.12
C ARG A 233 -27.74 -9.31 6.10
N ALA A 234 -28.56 -8.26 6.06
CA ALA A 234 -30.02 -8.37 6.09
C ALA A 234 -30.65 -8.70 4.72
N GLY A 235 -29.91 -8.52 3.61
CA GLY A 235 -30.42 -8.71 2.24
C GLY A 235 -30.13 -10.08 1.59
N SER A 236 -29.42 -11.00 2.28
CA SER A 236 -29.00 -12.30 1.72
C SER A 236 -29.62 -13.52 2.46
N ARG A 237 -30.86 -13.42 2.91
CA ARG A 237 -31.65 -14.56 3.42
C ARG A 237 -32.83 -14.83 2.51
#